data_81be3c52c65065003d321bbb57014500
#
_entry.id   81be3c52c65065003d321bbb57014500
#
_cell.length_a   1.000
_cell.length_b   1.000
_cell.length_c   1.000
_cell.angle_alpha   90.00
_cell.angle_beta   90.00
_cell.angle_gamma   90.00
#
_symmetry.space_group_name_H-M   'P 1'
#
loop_
_entity.id
_entity.type
_entity.pdbx_description
1 polymer ?
#
loop_
_entity_poly.entity_id
_entity_poly.type
_entity_poly.pdbx_seq_one_letter_code
_entity_poly.pdbx_strand_id
1 'polypeptide(L)'
;MMKNYTIAVAGTGYVGLSIATLLAQHHRVVAVDVIPEKVEKINNRISPIQDEYIEKYLAEKELNLTATLDGASAYREADFVVIAAPTNYDPVKNYFDTSHVEEVIDLVLEVNPDAVMVIKSTIPVGYCRSLYVKYAEKFRTSPALAGKKFNLLFSPEFLRESKALYD
;
A
#
# COMPACT_ATOMS: atom_id res chain seq x y z
N MET A 1 20.21 -12.30 -12.49
CA MET A 1 20.04 -11.11 -11.63
C MET A 1 18.57 -10.96 -11.30
N MET A 2 18.20 -10.83 -10.03
CA MET A 2 16.83 -10.45 -9.67
C MET A 2 16.57 -9.02 -10.16
N LYS A 3 15.41 -8.79 -10.77
CA LYS A 3 14.99 -7.45 -11.19
C LYS A 3 14.74 -6.61 -9.93
N ASN A 4 15.33 -5.44 -9.86
CA ASN A 4 15.07 -4.49 -8.78
C ASN A 4 13.81 -3.67 -9.14
N TYR A 5 12.83 -3.64 -8.24
CA TYR A 5 11.59 -2.89 -8.42
C TYR A 5 11.55 -1.68 -7.49
N THR A 6 10.80 -0.67 -7.92
CA THR A 6 10.37 0.43 -7.05
C THR A 6 8.95 0.14 -6.58
N ILE A 7 8.75 0.05 -5.28
CA ILE A 7 7.49 -0.35 -4.66
C ILE A 7 7.05 0.76 -3.71
N ALA A 8 5.85 1.27 -3.89
CA ALA A 8 5.21 2.14 -2.92
C ALA A 8 4.24 1.33 -2.04
N VAL A 9 4.21 1.63 -0.75
CA VAL A 9 3.30 0.99 0.21
C VAL A 9 2.46 2.05 0.87
N ALA A 10 1.16 2.07 0.58
CA ALA A 10 0.20 3.01 1.14
C ALA A 10 -0.38 2.49 2.46
N GLY A 11 -0.02 3.13 3.54
CA GLY A 11 -0.35 2.76 4.92
C GLY A 11 0.78 2.02 5.62
N THR A 12 1.08 2.45 6.85
CA THR A 12 2.16 1.91 7.68
C THR A 12 1.66 1.29 8.99
N GLY A 13 0.52 0.61 8.90
CA GLY A 13 0.03 -0.29 9.95
C GLY A 13 0.78 -1.64 9.91
N TYR A 14 0.25 -2.64 10.63
CA TYR A 14 0.88 -3.97 10.71
C TYR A 14 1.12 -4.60 9.34
N VAL A 15 0.13 -4.57 8.47
CA VAL A 15 0.22 -5.14 7.11
C VAL A 15 1.22 -4.38 6.25
N GLY A 16 1.04 -3.07 6.13
CA GLY A 16 1.87 -2.26 5.24
C GLY A 16 3.33 -2.22 5.65
N LEU A 17 3.61 -2.01 6.95
CA LEU A 17 4.99 -1.90 7.41
C LEU A 17 5.73 -3.24 7.39
N SER A 18 5.06 -4.36 7.66
CA SER A 18 5.68 -5.69 7.54
C SER A 18 6.08 -5.98 6.08
N ILE A 19 5.18 -5.74 5.13
CA ILE A 19 5.47 -5.91 3.70
C ILE A 19 6.57 -4.95 3.24
N ALA A 20 6.52 -3.67 3.65
CA ALA A 20 7.56 -2.70 3.31
C ALA A 20 8.93 -3.15 3.82
N THR A 21 9.01 -3.64 5.05
CA THR A 21 10.26 -4.13 5.67
C THR A 21 10.79 -5.37 4.95
N LEU A 22 9.94 -6.34 4.59
CA LEU A 22 10.35 -7.53 3.85
C LEU A 22 10.87 -7.18 2.47
N LEU A 23 10.13 -6.37 1.71
CA LEU A 23 10.49 -6.03 0.34
C LEU A 23 11.72 -5.11 0.25
N ALA A 24 11.92 -4.25 1.25
CA ALA A 24 13.05 -3.32 1.30
C ALA A 24 14.43 -3.99 1.44
N GLN A 25 14.49 -5.28 1.77
CA GLN A 25 15.72 -6.04 1.77
C GLN A 25 16.28 -6.28 0.35
N HIS A 26 15.41 -6.21 -0.68
CA HIS A 26 15.77 -6.58 -2.06
C HIS A 26 15.34 -5.54 -3.09
N HIS A 27 14.47 -4.58 -2.72
CA HIS A 27 13.86 -3.62 -3.62
C HIS A 27 13.89 -2.22 -3.01
N ARG A 28 13.73 -1.19 -3.85
CA ARG A 28 13.50 0.17 -3.38
C ARG A 28 12.05 0.29 -2.91
N VAL A 29 11.83 0.60 -1.64
CA VAL A 29 10.49 0.73 -1.05
C VAL A 29 10.29 2.14 -0.50
N VAL A 30 9.16 2.73 -0.86
CA VAL A 30 8.70 4.02 -0.32
C VAL A 30 7.39 3.78 0.42
N ALA A 31 7.43 3.89 1.75
CA ALA A 31 6.23 3.81 2.59
C ALA A 31 5.53 5.17 2.64
N VAL A 32 4.23 5.18 2.41
CA VAL A 32 3.41 6.39 2.41
C VAL A 32 2.43 6.32 3.58
N ASP A 33 2.41 7.34 4.40
CA ASP A 33 1.42 7.49 5.48
C ASP A 33 0.98 8.95 5.57
N VAL A 34 -0.17 9.21 6.15
CA VAL A 34 -0.70 10.56 6.37
C VAL A 34 -0.28 11.15 7.71
N ILE A 35 0.35 10.35 8.59
CA ILE A 35 0.77 10.73 9.93
C ILE A 35 2.25 11.07 9.95
N PRO A 36 2.63 12.36 10.12
CA PRO A 36 4.03 12.79 10.08
C PRO A 36 4.94 12.07 11.07
N GLU A 37 4.46 11.82 12.28
CA GLU A 37 5.23 11.13 13.32
C GLU A 37 5.62 9.70 12.90
N LYS A 38 4.74 8.97 12.20
CA LYS A 38 5.05 7.63 11.68
C LYS A 38 6.12 7.69 10.61
N VAL A 39 6.01 8.65 9.69
CA VAL A 39 6.99 8.87 8.63
C VAL A 39 8.37 9.19 9.22
N GLU A 40 8.43 10.07 10.21
CA GLU A 40 9.67 10.41 10.89
C GLU A 40 10.30 9.19 11.58
N LYS A 41 9.51 8.43 12.34
CA LYS A 41 9.98 7.20 13.01
C LYS A 41 10.59 6.21 12.02
N ILE A 42 9.89 5.89 10.94
CA ILE A 42 10.38 4.93 9.94
C ILE A 42 11.69 5.40 9.31
N ASN A 43 11.81 6.67 8.96
CA ASN A 43 13.04 7.24 8.41
C ASN A 43 14.20 7.20 9.41
N ASN A 44 13.93 7.26 10.71
CA ASN A 44 14.90 7.09 11.79
C ASN A 44 15.10 5.61 12.21
N ARG A 45 14.53 4.65 11.45
CA ARG A 45 14.62 3.22 11.76
C ARG A 45 13.96 2.82 13.08
N ILE A 46 12.95 3.55 13.49
CA ILE A 46 12.14 3.29 14.69
C ILE A 46 10.76 2.80 14.22
N SER A 47 10.29 1.69 14.75
CA SER A 47 8.96 1.20 14.44
C SER A 47 7.87 2.07 15.06
N PRO A 48 6.87 2.53 14.28
CA PRO A 48 5.72 3.24 14.83
C PRO A 48 4.67 2.31 15.46
N ILE A 49 4.86 0.99 15.35
CA ILE A 49 3.96 -0.06 15.87
C ILE A 49 4.74 -1.08 16.68
N GLN A 50 4.05 -1.80 17.56
CA GLN A 50 4.63 -2.87 18.37
C GLN A 50 4.69 -4.17 17.55
N ASP A 51 5.87 -4.51 17.05
CA ASP A 51 6.18 -5.79 16.41
C ASP A 51 7.67 -6.05 16.53
N GLU A 52 8.05 -7.04 17.33
CA GLU A 52 9.46 -7.35 17.66
C GLU A 52 10.32 -7.61 16.41
N TYR A 53 9.74 -8.25 15.39
CA TYR A 53 10.47 -8.53 14.15
C TYR A 53 10.65 -7.29 13.28
N ILE A 54 9.63 -6.43 13.19
CA ILE A 54 9.75 -5.14 12.48
C ILE A 54 10.79 -4.26 13.18
N GLU A 55 10.73 -4.14 14.51
CA GLU A 55 11.68 -3.37 15.32
C GLU A 55 13.11 -3.87 15.08
N LYS A 56 13.31 -5.19 15.16
CA LYS A 56 14.59 -5.83 14.92
C LYS A 56 15.10 -5.59 13.49
N TYR A 57 14.25 -5.75 12.48
CA TYR A 57 14.66 -5.59 11.09
C TYR A 57 15.00 -4.13 10.76
N LEU A 58 14.22 -3.17 11.28
CA LEU A 58 14.53 -1.75 11.13
C LEU A 58 15.87 -1.38 11.77
N ALA A 59 16.22 -1.98 12.92
CA ALA A 59 17.45 -1.70 13.65
C ALA A 59 18.68 -2.41 13.06
N GLU A 60 18.54 -3.64 12.56
CA GLU A 60 19.68 -4.51 12.25
C GLU A 60 19.91 -4.76 10.75
N LYS A 61 18.88 -4.58 9.89
CA LYS A 61 18.98 -4.90 8.46
C LYS A 61 19.28 -3.67 7.62
N GLU A 62 20.06 -3.87 6.57
CA GLU A 62 20.13 -2.88 5.49
C GLU A 62 18.83 -2.91 4.69
N LEU A 63 18.03 -1.86 4.85
CA LEU A 63 16.75 -1.72 4.19
C LEU A 63 16.77 -0.51 3.24
N ASN A 64 16.50 -0.75 1.97
CA ASN A 64 16.24 0.34 1.01
C ASN A 64 14.81 0.85 1.18
N LEU A 65 14.54 1.40 2.37
CA LEU A 65 13.25 1.88 2.84
C LEU A 65 13.32 3.36 3.16
N THR A 66 12.42 4.13 2.58
CA THR A 66 12.14 5.52 2.96
C THR A 66 10.64 5.67 3.23
N ALA A 67 10.26 6.68 4.00
CA ALA A 67 8.87 7.01 4.25
C ALA A 67 8.58 8.46 3.87
N THR A 68 7.36 8.75 3.42
CA THR A 68 6.94 10.09 2.98
C THR A 68 5.46 10.34 3.22
N LEU A 69 5.10 11.63 3.34
CA LEU A 69 3.72 12.11 3.29
C LEU A 69 3.23 12.34 1.84
N ASP A 70 4.17 12.43 0.88
CA ASP A 70 3.88 12.71 -0.53
C ASP A 70 3.62 11.41 -1.31
N GLY A 71 2.37 10.95 -1.26
CA GLY A 71 1.93 9.78 -2.00
C GLY A 71 2.04 9.97 -3.52
N ALA A 72 1.77 11.16 -4.03
CA ALA A 72 1.81 11.41 -5.47
C ALA A 72 3.21 11.17 -6.05
N SER A 73 4.25 11.67 -5.39
CA SER A 73 5.64 11.44 -5.80
C SER A 73 6.04 9.97 -5.66
N ALA A 74 5.64 9.31 -4.57
CA ALA A 74 5.94 7.89 -4.35
C ALA A 74 5.31 7.00 -5.43
N TYR A 75 4.04 7.23 -5.76
CA TYR A 75 3.32 6.39 -6.73
C TYR A 75 3.76 6.64 -8.18
N ARG A 76 4.18 7.87 -8.50
CA ARG A 76 4.65 8.22 -9.85
C ARG A 76 5.81 7.36 -10.33
N GLU A 77 6.71 6.99 -9.42
CA GLU A 77 7.91 6.21 -9.72
C GLU A 77 7.74 4.70 -9.48
N ALA A 78 6.60 4.25 -8.98
CA ALA A 78 6.40 2.89 -8.54
C ALA A 78 6.07 1.92 -9.69
N ASP A 79 6.72 0.76 -9.73
CA ASP A 79 6.28 -0.39 -10.53
C ASP A 79 5.05 -1.05 -9.88
N PHE A 80 5.03 -1.09 -8.54
CA PHE A 80 3.95 -1.65 -7.74
C PHE A 80 3.51 -0.68 -6.65
N VAL A 81 2.20 -0.59 -6.42
CA VAL A 81 1.62 0.12 -5.29
C VAL A 81 0.83 -0.87 -4.43
N VAL A 82 1.36 -1.16 -3.26
CA VAL A 82 0.69 -2.00 -2.25
C VAL A 82 -0.24 -1.12 -1.44
N ILE A 83 -1.54 -1.43 -1.45
CA ILE A 83 -2.56 -0.67 -0.75
C ILE A 83 -2.89 -1.40 0.56
N ALA A 84 -2.37 -0.88 1.66
CA ALA A 84 -2.61 -1.34 3.03
C ALA A 84 -3.23 -0.22 3.88
N ALA A 85 -4.04 0.62 3.25
CA ALA A 85 -4.79 1.68 3.90
C ALA A 85 -5.84 1.10 4.87
N PRO A 86 -6.15 1.79 5.98
CA PRO A 86 -7.12 1.29 6.94
C PRO A 86 -8.52 1.18 6.31
N THR A 87 -9.23 0.10 6.65
CA THR A 87 -10.61 -0.15 6.28
C THR A 87 -11.40 -0.42 7.55
N ASN A 88 -11.93 0.64 8.16
CA ASN A 88 -12.63 0.52 9.42
C ASN A 88 -14.01 -0.14 9.22
N TYR A 89 -14.31 -1.16 10.02
CA TYR A 89 -15.63 -1.77 10.02
C TYR A 89 -16.55 -1.06 11.01
N ASP A 90 -17.68 -0.57 10.52
CA ASP A 90 -18.76 -0.03 11.34
C ASP A 90 -19.78 -1.15 11.64
N PRO A 91 -19.83 -1.70 12.87
CA PRO A 91 -20.72 -2.81 13.20
C PRO A 91 -22.20 -2.41 13.27
N VAL A 92 -22.50 -1.12 13.40
CA VAL A 92 -23.89 -0.62 13.43
C VAL A 92 -24.47 -0.56 12.02
N LYS A 93 -23.65 -0.14 11.06
CA LYS A 93 -24.03 -0.04 9.64
C LYS A 93 -23.73 -1.31 8.86
N ASN A 94 -23.04 -2.30 9.45
CA ASN A 94 -22.48 -3.46 8.74
C ASN A 94 -21.70 -3.05 7.50
N TYR A 95 -20.81 -2.08 7.64
CA TYR A 95 -20.15 -1.42 6.53
C TYR A 95 -18.65 -1.31 6.76
N PHE A 96 -17.86 -1.63 5.73
CA PHE A 96 -16.44 -1.32 5.68
C PHE A 96 -16.23 0.02 5.00
N ASP A 97 -15.56 0.94 5.67
CA ASP A 97 -15.13 2.17 5.04
C ASP A 97 -13.89 1.90 4.16
N THR A 98 -14.12 1.83 2.88
CA THR A 98 -13.10 1.57 1.86
C THR A 98 -12.66 2.85 1.13
N SER A 99 -13.06 4.02 1.63
CA SER A 99 -12.76 5.31 1.00
C SER A 99 -11.26 5.53 0.79
N HIS A 100 -10.45 5.20 1.80
CA HIS A 100 -8.99 5.37 1.71
C HIS A 100 -8.35 4.44 0.67
N VAL A 101 -8.92 3.26 0.43
CA VAL A 101 -8.46 2.38 -0.66
C VAL A 101 -8.71 3.04 -2.01
N GLU A 102 -9.88 3.62 -2.20
CA GLU A 102 -10.25 4.29 -3.44
C GLU A 102 -9.47 5.59 -3.66
N GLU A 103 -9.21 6.37 -2.61
CA GLU A 103 -8.34 7.56 -2.66
C GLU A 103 -6.93 7.21 -3.18
N VAL A 104 -6.35 6.11 -2.71
CA VAL A 104 -5.06 5.63 -3.21
C VAL A 104 -5.15 5.22 -4.68
N ILE A 105 -6.18 4.45 -5.06
CA ILE A 105 -6.40 4.04 -6.46
C ILE A 105 -6.54 5.26 -7.37
N ASP A 106 -7.34 6.24 -6.99
CA ASP A 106 -7.56 7.46 -7.77
C ASP A 106 -6.26 8.24 -7.97
N LEU A 107 -5.48 8.41 -6.91
CA LEU A 107 -4.19 9.10 -6.99
C LEU A 107 -3.18 8.34 -7.85
N VAL A 108 -3.12 7.01 -7.75
CA VAL A 108 -2.25 6.19 -8.61
C VAL A 108 -2.66 6.35 -10.07
N LEU A 109 -3.95 6.27 -10.39
CA LEU A 109 -4.43 6.43 -11.76
C LEU A 109 -4.16 7.82 -12.33
N GLU A 110 -4.10 8.85 -11.48
CA GLU A 110 -3.76 10.20 -11.88
C GLU A 110 -2.26 10.35 -12.24
N VAL A 111 -1.37 9.78 -11.42
CA VAL A 111 0.08 10.05 -11.54
C VAL A 111 0.86 8.93 -12.23
N ASN A 112 0.35 7.69 -12.23
CA ASN A 112 1.01 6.52 -12.83
C ASN A 112 0.01 5.39 -13.11
N PRO A 113 -0.82 5.49 -14.16
CA PRO A 113 -1.83 4.49 -14.47
C PRO A 113 -1.25 3.12 -14.94
N ASP A 114 0.05 3.02 -15.17
CA ASP A 114 0.72 1.78 -15.56
C ASP A 114 1.18 0.96 -14.34
N ALA A 115 1.21 1.52 -13.15
CA ALA A 115 1.57 0.80 -11.94
C ALA A 115 0.62 -0.37 -11.67
N VAL A 116 1.16 -1.46 -11.13
CA VAL A 116 0.35 -2.58 -10.64
C VAL A 116 -0.07 -2.29 -9.20
N MET A 117 -1.37 -2.16 -8.96
CA MET A 117 -1.92 -1.95 -7.63
C MET A 117 -2.30 -3.28 -6.98
N VAL A 118 -1.90 -3.47 -5.73
CA VAL A 118 -2.19 -4.69 -4.95
C VAL A 118 -2.88 -4.32 -3.65
N ILE A 119 -4.17 -4.64 -3.53
CA ILE A 119 -4.92 -4.42 -2.28
C ILE A 119 -4.53 -5.50 -1.28
N LYS A 120 -4.02 -5.05 -0.14
CA LYS A 120 -3.73 -5.87 1.05
C LYS A 120 -4.69 -5.55 2.21
N SER A 121 -5.38 -4.41 2.15
CA SER A 121 -6.42 -4.05 3.13
C SER A 121 -7.54 -5.09 3.17
N THR A 122 -8.13 -5.28 4.35
CA THR A 122 -9.33 -6.10 4.52
C THR A 122 -10.51 -5.45 3.82
N ILE A 123 -11.07 -6.12 2.84
CA ILE A 123 -12.18 -5.60 2.02
C ILE A 123 -13.34 -6.60 1.96
N PRO A 124 -14.58 -6.14 1.75
CA PRO A 124 -15.74 -7.04 1.60
C PRO A 124 -15.61 -7.99 0.42
N VAL A 125 -16.26 -9.15 0.54
CA VAL A 125 -16.38 -10.09 -0.58
C VAL A 125 -17.03 -9.42 -1.78
N GLY A 126 -16.40 -9.57 -2.96
CA GLY A 126 -16.87 -8.96 -4.21
C GLY A 126 -16.45 -7.51 -4.43
N TYR A 127 -15.86 -6.84 -3.44
CA TYR A 127 -15.45 -5.42 -3.55
C TYR A 127 -14.44 -5.19 -4.68
N CYS A 128 -13.43 -6.04 -4.83
CA CYS A 128 -12.47 -5.91 -5.93
C CYS A 128 -13.17 -5.95 -7.30
N ARG A 129 -14.18 -6.84 -7.48
CA ARG A 129 -14.99 -6.87 -8.69
C ARG A 129 -15.80 -5.59 -8.90
N SER A 130 -16.36 -5.03 -7.82
CA SER A 130 -17.11 -3.77 -7.91
C SER A 130 -16.23 -2.60 -8.34
N LEU A 131 -14.95 -2.58 -7.93
CA LEU A 131 -13.97 -1.59 -8.41
C LEU A 131 -13.75 -1.69 -9.92
N TYR A 132 -13.63 -2.89 -10.48
CA TYR A 132 -13.52 -3.05 -11.93
C TYR A 132 -14.73 -2.48 -12.66
N VAL A 133 -15.93 -2.68 -12.15
CA VAL A 133 -17.16 -2.11 -12.73
C VAL A 133 -17.17 -0.58 -12.57
N LYS A 134 -16.86 -0.09 -11.38
CA LYS A 134 -16.81 1.36 -11.08
C LYS A 134 -15.82 2.10 -11.98
N TYR A 135 -14.63 1.56 -12.15
CA TYR A 135 -13.57 2.23 -12.92
C TYR A 135 -13.66 1.99 -14.43
N ALA A 136 -14.44 1.02 -14.90
CA ALA A 136 -14.60 0.74 -16.35
C ALA A 136 -15.02 2.01 -17.13
N GLU A 137 -15.95 2.78 -16.60
CA GLU A 137 -16.40 4.04 -17.22
C GLU A 137 -15.30 5.08 -17.25
N LYS A 138 -14.53 5.21 -16.16
CA LYS A 138 -13.39 6.15 -16.08
C LYS A 138 -12.33 5.81 -17.13
N PHE A 139 -12.03 4.53 -17.35
CA PHE A 139 -11.10 4.08 -18.40
C PHE A 139 -11.64 4.28 -19.81
N ARG A 140 -12.96 4.22 -19.99
CA ARG A 140 -13.60 4.46 -21.29
C ARG A 140 -13.65 5.94 -21.68
N THR A 141 -13.82 6.83 -20.71
CA THR A 141 -14.10 8.25 -20.95
C THR A 141 -12.91 9.17 -20.75
N SER A 142 -11.92 8.78 -19.96
CA SER A 142 -10.75 9.61 -19.66
C SER A 142 -9.68 9.49 -20.75
N PRO A 143 -9.30 10.59 -21.43
CA PRO A 143 -8.21 10.58 -22.39
C PRO A 143 -6.87 10.13 -21.78
N ALA A 144 -6.62 10.44 -20.51
CA ALA A 144 -5.39 10.05 -19.80
C ALA A 144 -5.27 8.54 -19.58
N LEU A 145 -6.40 7.81 -19.57
CA LEU A 145 -6.47 6.37 -19.37
C LEU A 145 -6.73 5.59 -20.67
N ALA A 146 -6.85 6.29 -21.80
CA ALA A 146 -7.12 5.68 -23.07
C ALA A 146 -6.03 4.65 -23.46
N GLY A 147 -6.43 3.42 -23.74
CA GLY A 147 -5.53 2.32 -24.07
C GLY A 147 -4.78 1.71 -22.88
N LYS A 148 -4.96 2.24 -21.67
CA LYS A 148 -4.39 1.67 -20.44
C LYS A 148 -5.24 0.52 -19.91
N LYS A 149 -4.64 -0.29 -19.05
CA LYS A 149 -5.34 -1.37 -18.34
C LYS A 149 -5.51 -0.99 -16.87
N PHE A 150 -6.62 -1.41 -16.27
CA PHE A 150 -6.80 -1.30 -14.83
C PHE A 150 -6.05 -2.44 -14.13
N ASN A 151 -4.81 -2.20 -13.75
CA ASN A 151 -3.91 -3.18 -13.18
C ASN A 151 -4.13 -3.28 -11.65
N LEU A 152 -5.23 -3.89 -11.24
CA LEU A 152 -5.59 -4.06 -9.83
C LEU A 152 -5.64 -5.54 -9.47
N LEU A 153 -5.02 -5.91 -8.35
CA LEU A 153 -5.04 -7.25 -7.79
C LEU A 153 -5.51 -7.19 -6.32
N PHE A 154 -6.14 -8.25 -5.86
CA PHE A 154 -6.43 -8.46 -4.44
C PHE A 154 -5.58 -9.62 -3.94
N SER A 155 -4.82 -9.38 -2.88
CA SER A 155 -3.99 -10.38 -2.21
C SER A 155 -4.26 -10.31 -0.71
N PRO A 156 -5.21 -11.10 -0.20
CA PRO A 156 -5.55 -11.11 1.22
C PRO A 156 -4.36 -11.53 2.09
N GLU A 157 -4.42 -11.18 3.36
CA GLU A 157 -3.47 -11.59 4.38
C GLU A 157 -4.23 -12.06 5.62
N PHE A 158 -3.55 -12.81 6.50
CA PHE A 158 -4.11 -13.39 7.72
C PHE A 158 -3.13 -13.26 8.89
N LEU A 159 -2.29 -12.22 8.86
CA LEU A 159 -1.30 -11.97 9.89
C LEU A 159 -1.93 -11.51 11.21
N ARG A 160 -1.23 -11.76 12.30
CA ARG A 160 -1.59 -11.31 13.65
C ARG A 160 -0.94 -9.97 13.96
N GLU A 161 -1.69 -9.08 14.61
CA GLU A 161 -1.11 -7.86 15.18
C GLU A 161 0.05 -8.20 16.11
N SER A 162 1.09 -7.36 16.13
CA SER A 162 2.35 -7.54 16.86
C SER A 162 3.22 -8.75 16.48
N LYS A 163 2.82 -9.52 15.45
CA LYS A 163 3.62 -10.60 14.84
C LYS A 163 3.54 -10.61 13.31
N ALA A 164 3.19 -9.48 12.74
CA ALA A 164 2.89 -9.35 11.32
C ALA A 164 4.06 -9.72 10.41
N LEU A 165 5.28 -9.40 10.81
CA LEU A 165 6.48 -9.73 10.01
C LEU A 165 6.88 -11.20 10.13
N TYR A 166 6.49 -11.86 11.24
CA TYR A 166 6.76 -13.29 11.45
C TYR A 166 5.80 -14.16 10.62
N ASP A 167 4.52 -13.78 10.55
CA ASP A 167 3.44 -14.49 9.85
C ASP A 167 3.53 -14.34 8.33
#